data_97080ad2d530889b014bb49004d71e14
#
_entry.id   97080ad2d530889b014bb49004d71e14
#
_cell.length_a   1.000
_cell.length_b   1.000
_cell.length_c   1.000
_cell.angle_alpha   90.00
_cell.angle_beta   90.00
_cell.angle_gamma   90.00
#
_symmetry.space_group_name_H-M   'P 1'
#
loop_
_entity.id
_entity.type
_entity.pdbx_description
1 polymer ?
#
loop_
_entity_poly.entity_id
_entity_poly.type
_entity_poly.pdbx_seq_one_letter_code
_entity_poly.pdbx_strand_id
1 'polypeptide(L)'
;MMNYVHEYSQILESKREKITAWMAKKRSEVPIPIYGSVDVRDAGWKVAVVDANHFPAGFNNVSKEDEPHLATLLKNHILRLKTKCEWVHLYPESHTRNAGYIENVATIQRLIHLSGFRCTVGSPELSSHGSLAGISGPLQLSTVELKIENGKEELFVEGEKPCLILLNNDLTEGVVPGLSANNVSPPPSMGWHRRRKSEHYACLQQYVDEMAQLLEIDSWHLMANWFVSKNKCLEKENCRIELAAEVDEFIKKIRDKYESLGIEREPVVFVKNDRGTYGLGIMAVKRGKELLELSN
;
A
#
# COMPACT_ATOMS: atom_id res chain seq x y z
N MET A 1 -18.80 -22.54 18.95
CA MET A 1 -17.94 -21.51 18.35
C MET A 1 -18.86 -20.50 17.67
N MET A 2 -18.83 -19.25 18.12
CA MET A 2 -19.66 -18.18 17.54
C MET A 2 -19.29 -18.01 16.06
N ASN A 3 -20.29 -17.93 15.17
CA ASN A 3 -20.02 -17.72 13.73
C ASN A 3 -19.89 -16.21 13.49
N TYR A 4 -18.74 -15.66 13.84
CA TYR A 4 -18.46 -14.24 13.74
C TYR A 4 -18.68 -13.68 12.32
N VAL A 5 -18.41 -14.47 11.27
CA VAL A 5 -18.61 -14.03 9.88
C VAL A 5 -20.09 -13.73 9.60
N HIS A 6 -20.99 -14.59 10.07
CA HIS A 6 -22.44 -14.38 9.88
C HIS A 6 -22.94 -13.20 10.70
N GLU A 7 -22.52 -13.10 11.96
CA GLU A 7 -22.89 -12.00 12.85
C GLU A 7 -22.42 -10.64 12.30
N TYR A 8 -21.17 -10.54 11.86
CA TYR A 8 -20.64 -9.31 11.26
C TYR A 8 -21.32 -8.96 9.95
N SER A 9 -21.68 -9.93 9.12
CA SER A 9 -22.42 -9.68 7.89
C SER A 9 -23.78 -9.05 8.17
N GLN A 10 -24.47 -9.52 9.20
CA GLN A 10 -25.76 -8.92 9.63
C GLN A 10 -25.59 -7.51 10.19
N ILE A 11 -24.57 -7.27 11.01
CA ILE A 11 -24.26 -5.93 11.54
C ILE A 11 -23.96 -4.96 10.40
N LEU A 12 -23.09 -5.34 9.46
CA LEU A 12 -22.73 -4.52 8.30
C LEU A 12 -23.96 -4.18 7.46
N GLU A 13 -24.80 -5.16 7.19
CA GLU A 13 -26.04 -4.94 6.42
C GLU A 13 -27.00 -3.99 7.14
N SER A 14 -27.25 -4.21 8.43
CA SER A 14 -28.14 -3.37 9.23
C SER A 14 -27.68 -1.90 9.35
N LYS A 15 -26.37 -1.65 9.19
CA LYS A 15 -25.75 -0.33 9.33
C LYS A 15 -25.22 0.24 8.01
N ARG A 16 -25.54 -0.38 6.86
CA ARG A 16 -25.03 -0.04 5.53
C ARG A 16 -25.13 1.45 5.21
N GLU A 17 -26.26 2.07 5.46
CA GLU A 17 -26.47 3.50 5.19
C GLU A 17 -25.54 4.38 6.05
N LYS A 18 -25.41 4.07 7.33
CA LYS A 18 -24.53 4.80 8.25
C LYS A 18 -23.05 4.66 7.84
N ILE A 19 -22.63 3.44 7.44
CA ILE A 19 -21.29 3.17 6.93
C ILE A 19 -21.04 3.99 5.67
N THR A 20 -21.98 3.98 4.72
CA THR A 20 -21.87 4.72 3.46
C THR A 20 -21.73 6.23 3.70
N ALA A 21 -22.53 6.78 4.60
CA ALA A 21 -22.48 8.20 4.96
C ALA A 21 -21.14 8.55 5.65
N TRP A 22 -20.67 7.71 6.57
CA TRP A 22 -19.39 7.89 7.25
C TRP A 22 -18.21 7.85 6.24
N MET A 23 -18.20 6.87 5.33
CA MET A 23 -17.17 6.76 4.29
C MET A 23 -17.19 7.97 3.35
N ALA A 24 -18.37 8.45 2.95
CA ALA A 24 -18.49 9.64 2.10
C ALA A 24 -17.92 10.88 2.79
N LYS A 25 -18.23 11.07 4.08
CA LYS A 25 -17.68 12.13 4.91
C LYS A 25 -16.16 12.04 4.97
N LYS A 26 -15.58 10.87 5.33
CA LYS A 26 -14.12 10.71 5.41
C LYS A 26 -13.42 10.97 4.09
N ARG A 27 -14.00 10.50 2.98
CA ARG A 27 -13.47 10.77 1.63
C ARG A 27 -13.52 12.24 1.22
N SER A 28 -14.40 13.04 1.82
CA SER A 28 -14.42 14.50 1.58
C SER A 28 -13.40 15.27 2.42
N GLU A 29 -12.93 14.68 3.52
CA GLU A 29 -11.97 15.30 4.44
C GLU A 29 -10.51 15.11 4.00
N VAL A 30 -10.20 14.05 3.24
CA VAL A 30 -8.83 13.71 2.80
C VAL A 30 -8.75 13.49 1.30
N PRO A 31 -7.70 13.99 0.64
CA PRO A 31 -7.44 13.69 -0.76
C PRO A 31 -7.09 12.20 -0.89
N ILE A 32 -7.89 11.48 -1.69
CA ILE A 32 -7.69 10.05 -1.93
C ILE A 32 -6.73 9.89 -3.10
N PRO A 33 -5.66 9.06 -3.00
CA PRO A 33 -4.79 8.75 -4.13
C PRO A 33 -5.57 8.01 -5.23
N ILE A 34 -5.04 8.04 -6.46
CA ILE A 34 -5.69 7.41 -7.62
C ILE A 34 -5.85 5.90 -7.45
N TYR A 35 -4.96 5.29 -6.70
CA TYR A 35 -5.01 3.87 -6.30
C TYR A 35 -4.25 3.63 -5.00
N GLY A 36 -4.43 2.46 -4.44
CA GLY A 36 -3.73 1.93 -3.29
C GLY A 36 -4.14 0.49 -3.08
N SER A 37 -3.38 -0.26 -2.33
CA SER A 37 -3.73 -1.60 -1.89
C SER A 37 -3.56 -1.76 -0.40
N VAL A 38 -4.26 -2.73 0.16
CA VAL A 38 -4.11 -3.15 1.55
C VAL A 38 -4.00 -4.66 1.61
N ASP A 39 -3.13 -5.13 2.50
CA ASP A 39 -3.07 -6.54 2.87
C ASP A 39 -4.02 -6.78 4.03
N VAL A 40 -4.98 -7.68 3.83
CA VAL A 40 -5.95 -8.07 4.85
C VAL A 40 -5.63 -9.47 5.35
N ARG A 41 -5.72 -9.66 6.66
CA ARG A 41 -5.69 -10.99 7.29
C ARG A 41 -7.03 -11.25 7.97
N ASP A 42 -7.59 -12.40 7.65
CA ASP A 42 -8.83 -12.92 8.23
C ASP A 42 -8.50 -14.18 9.04
N ALA A 43 -8.83 -14.16 10.32
CA ALA A 43 -8.65 -15.27 11.23
C ALA A 43 -9.98 -15.98 11.56
N GLY A 44 -11.09 -15.55 10.98
CA GLY A 44 -12.44 -16.03 11.27
C GLY A 44 -13.12 -15.33 12.44
N TRP A 45 -12.36 -14.81 13.39
CA TRP A 45 -12.84 -14.02 14.53
C TRP A 45 -12.34 -12.57 14.53
N LYS A 46 -11.44 -12.26 13.64
CA LYS A 46 -10.79 -10.96 13.50
C LYS A 46 -10.36 -10.76 12.06
N VAL A 47 -10.66 -9.59 11.52
CA VAL A 47 -10.20 -9.15 10.21
C VAL A 47 -9.40 -7.87 10.39
N ALA A 48 -8.18 -7.81 9.88
CA ALA A 48 -7.33 -6.64 10.07
C ALA A 48 -6.51 -6.33 8.81
N VAL A 49 -6.36 -5.04 8.51
CA VAL A 49 -5.36 -4.54 7.59
C VAL A 49 -3.99 -4.65 8.27
N VAL A 50 -3.05 -5.33 7.63
CA VAL A 50 -1.71 -5.59 8.18
C VAL A 50 -0.58 -4.90 7.40
N ASP A 51 -0.87 -4.42 6.21
CA ASP A 51 -0.01 -3.52 5.44
C ASP A 51 -0.84 -2.76 4.41
N ALA A 52 -0.30 -1.67 3.87
CA ALA A 52 -0.89 -0.91 2.78
C ALA A 52 0.21 -0.42 1.84
N ASN A 53 -0.07 -0.29 0.56
CA ASN A 53 0.85 0.25 -0.43
C ASN A 53 0.16 1.33 -1.27
N HIS A 54 0.84 2.45 -1.47
CA HIS A 54 0.37 3.57 -2.30
C HIS A 54 0.74 3.42 -3.78
N PHE A 55 1.64 2.51 -4.10
CA PHE A 55 2.10 2.21 -5.47
C PHE A 55 1.95 0.71 -5.74
N PRO A 56 0.70 0.20 -5.75
CA PRO A 56 0.46 -1.23 -5.75
C PRO A 56 0.94 -1.91 -7.04
N ALA A 57 1.48 -3.11 -6.88
CA ALA A 57 1.63 -4.09 -7.93
C ALA A 57 0.54 -5.16 -7.78
N GLY A 58 0.06 -5.74 -8.89
CA GLY A 58 -0.97 -6.77 -8.85
C GLY A 58 -2.24 -6.43 -9.63
N PHE A 59 -2.26 -5.34 -10.40
CA PHE A 59 -3.37 -5.03 -11.31
C PHE A 59 -3.62 -6.13 -12.36
N ASN A 60 -2.59 -6.92 -12.68
CA ASN A 60 -2.72 -8.11 -13.52
C ASN A 60 -3.62 -9.22 -12.92
N ASN A 61 -3.97 -9.14 -11.64
CA ASN A 61 -4.92 -10.05 -10.98
C ASN A 61 -6.37 -9.56 -11.04
N VAL A 62 -6.61 -8.38 -11.58
CA VAL A 62 -7.97 -7.84 -11.77
C VAL A 62 -8.68 -8.65 -12.84
N SER A 63 -9.95 -8.97 -12.60
CA SER A 63 -10.76 -9.71 -13.58
C SER A 63 -11.04 -8.86 -14.82
N LYS A 64 -11.14 -9.52 -15.98
CA LYS A 64 -11.49 -8.83 -17.24
C LYS A 64 -12.86 -8.16 -17.18
N GLU A 65 -13.77 -8.71 -16.40
CA GLU A 65 -15.15 -8.21 -16.22
C GLU A 65 -15.15 -6.88 -15.45
N ASP A 66 -14.19 -6.68 -14.55
CA ASP A 66 -14.07 -5.45 -13.76
C ASP A 66 -13.32 -4.31 -14.48
N GLU A 67 -12.58 -4.60 -15.55
CA GLU A 67 -11.78 -3.60 -16.27
C GLU A 67 -12.59 -2.38 -16.74
N PRO A 68 -13.81 -2.50 -17.29
CA PRO A 68 -14.61 -1.33 -17.70
C PRO A 68 -15.01 -0.44 -16.53
N HIS A 69 -15.30 -1.04 -15.39
CA HIS A 69 -15.60 -0.29 -14.17
C HIS A 69 -14.38 0.46 -13.66
N LEU A 70 -13.23 -0.20 -13.58
CA LEU A 70 -11.96 0.42 -13.20
C LEU A 70 -11.55 1.53 -14.15
N ALA A 71 -11.70 1.35 -15.47
CA ALA A 71 -11.43 2.39 -16.44
C ALA A 71 -12.29 3.64 -16.20
N THR A 72 -13.57 3.45 -15.84
CA THR A 72 -14.47 4.55 -15.49
C THR A 72 -13.99 5.28 -14.22
N LEU A 73 -13.59 4.55 -13.20
CA LEU A 73 -13.05 5.14 -11.95
C LEU A 73 -11.76 5.93 -12.22
N LEU A 74 -10.83 5.35 -12.99
CA LEU A 74 -9.58 6.01 -13.39
C LEU A 74 -9.86 7.30 -14.17
N LYS A 75 -10.75 7.24 -15.18
CA LYS A 75 -11.16 8.42 -15.95
C LYS A 75 -11.65 9.55 -15.05
N ASN A 76 -12.57 9.23 -14.16
CA ASN A 76 -13.16 10.24 -13.27
C ASN A 76 -12.11 10.83 -12.32
N HIS A 77 -11.16 10.02 -11.85
CA HIS A 77 -10.09 10.48 -10.97
C HIS A 77 -9.09 11.36 -11.72
N ILE A 78 -8.64 10.96 -12.91
CA ILE A 78 -7.71 11.71 -13.74
C ILE A 78 -8.31 13.08 -14.10
N LEU A 79 -9.56 13.12 -14.55
CA LEU A 79 -10.25 14.37 -14.91
C LEU A 79 -10.50 15.29 -13.71
N ARG A 80 -10.65 14.75 -12.52
CA ARG A 80 -10.70 15.54 -11.28
C ARG A 80 -9.36 16.20 -10.95
N LEU A 81 -8.25 15.51 -11.21
CA LEU A 81 -6.89 16.07 -11.03
C LEU A 81 -6.53 17.07 -12.13
N LYS A 82 -6.89 16.76 -13.37
CA LYS A 82 -6.52 17.51 -14.60
C LYS A 82 -7.67 17.47 -15.59
N THR A 83 -8.51 18.48 -15.55
CA THR A 83 -9.77 18.54 -16.33
C THR A 83 -9.62 18.42 -17.85
N LYS A 84 -8.45 18.76 -18.39
CA LYS A 84 -8.15 18.70 -19.84
C LYS A 84 -7.01 17.72 -20.14
N CYS A 85 -6.86 16.67 -19.33
CA CYS A 85 -5.83 15.66 -19.58
C CYS A 85 -6.21 14.79 -20.79
N GLU A 86 -5.26 14.57 -21.69
CA GLU A 86 -5.38 13.68 -22.83
C GLU A 86 -4.27 12.60 -22.81
N TRP A 87 -3.20 12.86 -22.09
CA TRP A 87 -2.00 12.02 -22.06
C TRP A 87 -1.47 11.83 -20.64
N VAL A 88 -1.42 10.58 -20.21
CA VAL A 88 -0.87 10.14 -18.94
C VAL A 88 0.45 9.41 -19.20
N HIS A 89 1.47 9.72 -18.45
CA HIS A 89 2.74 8.98 -18.45
C HIS A 89 2.82 8.09 -17.20
N LEU A 90 2.97 6.78 -17.37
CA LEU A 90 3.16 5.84 -16.27
C LEU A 90 4.65 5.71 -15.96
N TYR A 91 5.04 6.10 -14.76
CA TYR A 91 6.41 6.04 -14.27
C TYR A 91 6.59 4.79 -13.38
N PRO A 92 7.23 3.72 -13.88
CA PRO A 92 7.36 2.45 -13.17
C PRO A 92 8.64 2.37 -12.32
N GLU A 93 8.78 1.26 -11.57
CA GLU A 93 10.05 0.78 -11.03
C GLU A 93 11.02 0.40 -12.15
N SER A 94 12.31 0.42 -11.83
CA SER A 94 13.37 -0.01 -12.75
C SER A 94 13.56 -1.54 -12.82
N HIS A 95 12.61 -2.34 -12.31
CA HIS A 95 12.68 -3.81 -12.24
C HIS A 95 12.46 -4.48 -13.60
N THR A 96 13.52 -4.62 -14.39
CA THR A 96 13.46 -5.19 -15.74
C THR A 96 13.34 -6.71 -15.80
N ARG A 97 13.57 -7.42 -14.69
CA ARG A 97 13.61 -8.89 -14.62
C ARG A 97 12.35 -9.54 -14.03
N ASN A 98 11.46 -8.76 -13.46
CA ASN A 98 10.22 -9.28 -12.85
C ASN A 98 9.07 -9.21 -13.86
N ALA A 99 8.85 -10.31 -14.60
CA ALA A 99 7.78 -10.38 -15.61
C ALA A 99 6.38 -10.14 -15.03
N GLY A 100 6.11 -10.53 -13.79
CA GLY A 100 4.84 -10.26 -13.11
C GLY A 100 4.62 -8.77 -12.84
N TYR A 101 5.68 -8.04 -12.46
CA TYR A 101 5.62 -6.59 -12.31
C TYR A 101 5.43 -5.89 -13.68
N ILE A 102 6.12 -6.34 -14.72
CA ILE A 102 5.94 -5.80 -16.08
C ILE A 102 4.50 -6.00 -16.55
N GLU A 103 3.90 -7.16 -16.27
CA GLU A 103 2.48 -7.43 -16.57
C GLU A 103 1.53 -6.50 -15.78
N ASN A 104 1.84 -6.19 -14.52
CA ASN A 104 1.12 -5.19 -13.75
C ASN A 104 1.15 -3.82 -14.45
N VAL A 105 2.34 -3.36 -14.87
CA VAL A 105 2.51 -2.07 -15.57
C VAL A 105 1.75 -2.06 -16.89
N ALA A 106 1.82 -3.15 -17.68
CA ALA A 106 1.07 -3.31 -18.93
C ALA A 106 -0.44 -3.27 -18.69
N THR A 107 -0.91 -3.87 -17.61
CA THR A 107 -2.32 -3.82 -17.23
C THR A 107 -2.77 -2.40 -16.86
N ILE A 108 -1.98 -1.67 -16.07
CA ILE A 108 -2.28 -0.26 -15.75
C ILE A 108 -2.33 0.57 -17.03
N GLN A 109 -1.36 0.40 -17.94
CA GLN A 109 -1.35 1.09 -19.23
C GLN A 109 -2.64 0.79 -20.04
N ARG A 110 -3.05 -0.46 -20.12
CA ARG A 110 -4.29 -0.88 -20.80
C ARG A 110 -5.53 -0.24 -20.17
N LEU A 111 -5.62 -0.22 -18.84
CA LEU A 111 -6.73 0.43 -18.13
C LEU A 111 -6.79 1.95 -18.39
N ILE A 112 -5.65 2.62 -18.51
CA ILE A 112 -5.59 4.05 -18.86
C ILE A 112 -6.07 4.25 -20.32
N HIS A 113 -5.67 3.38 -21.25
CA HIS A 113 -6.19 3.42 -22.63
C HIS A 113 -7.71 3.19 -22.68
N LEU A 114 -8.22 2.21 -21.94
CA LEU A 114 -9.67 1.97 -21.81
C LEU A 114 -10.42 3.16 -21.21
N SER A 115 -9.73 3.95 -20.38
CA SER A 115 -10.25 5.20 -19.81
C SER A 115 -10.33 6.35 -20.84
N GLY A 116 -9.77 6.17 -22.02
CA GLY A 116 -9.78 7.13 -23.12
C GLY A 116 -8.58 8.08 -23.16
N PHE A 117 -7.49 7.76 -22.46
CA PHE A 117 -6.26 8.57 -22.47
C PHE A 117 -5.14 7.88 -23.27
N ARG A 118 -4.30 8.68 -23.94
CA ARG A 118 -2.99 8.18 -24.38
C ARG A 118 -2.18 7.81 -23.13
N CYS A 119 -1.46 6.68 -23.17
CA CYS A 119 -0.60 6.28 -22.08
C CYS A 119 0.78 5.86 -22.60
N THR A 120 1.83 6.51 -22.12
CA THR A 120 3.23 6.15 -22.32
C THR A 120 3.82 5.58 -21.03
N VAL A 121 4.87 4.76 -21.13
CA VAL A 121 5.51 4.11 -19.99
C VAL A 121 7.02 4.34 -20.09
N GLY A 122 7.66 4.68 -19.00
CA GLY A 122 9.12 4.80 -18.95
C GLY A 122 9.65 5.53 -17.72
N SER A 123 10.95 5.50 -17.59
CA SER A 123 11.72 6.31 -16.62
C SER A 123 13.08 6.61 -17.21
N PRO A 124 13.87 7.59 -16.69
CA PRO A 124 15.20 7.86 -17.18
C PRO A 124 16.10 6.62 -17.16
N GLU A 125 15.99 5.77 -16.11
CA GLU A 125 16.77 4.55 -15.94
C GLU A 125 16.43 3.49 -17.00
N LEU A 126 15.20 3.51 -17.52
CA LEU A 126 14.72 2.56 -18.52
C LEU A 126 14.86 3.06 -19.96
N SER A 127 15.27 4.31 -20.18
CA SER A 127 15.31 4.95 -21.51
C SER A 127 16.24 4.26 -22.52
N SER A 128 17.23 3.49 -22.06
CA SER A 128 18.08 2.67 -22.93
C SER A 128 17.43 1.37 -23.42
N HIS A 129 16.26 1.00 -22.87
CA HIS A 129 15.50 -0.19 -23.23
C HIS A 129 14.36 0.22 -24.17
N GLY A 130 14.26 -0.39 -25.35
CA GLY A 130 13.13 -0.14 -26.25
C GLY A 130 11.83 -0.79 -25.76
N SER A 131 11.95 -1.93 -25.08
CA SER A 131 10.83 -2.67 -24.49
C SER A 131 11.29 -3.57 -23.35
N LEU A 132 10.33 -4.00 -22.51
CA LEU A 132 10.53 -4.99 -21.46
C LEU A 132 9.69 -6.24 -21.75
N ALA A 133 10.24 -7.42 -21.45
CA ALA A 133 9.55 -8.69 -21.66
C ALA A 133 8.50 -8.93 -20.57
N GLY A 134 7.22 -8.76 -20.89
CA GLY A 134 6.07 -9.11 -20.05
C GLY A 134 5.55 -10.52 -20.34
N ILE A 135 4.61 -10.99 -19.51
CA ILE A 135 3.97 -12.31 -19.65
C ILE A 135 3.10 -12.36 -20.92
N SER A 136 2.31 -11.33 -21.15
CA SER A 136 1.38 -11.22 -22.28
C SER A 136 2.00 -10.63 -23.55
N GLY A 137 3.29 -10.26 -23.50
CA GLY A 137 4.01 -9.68 -24.63
C GLY A 137 4.92 -8.53 -24.20
N PRO A 138 5.64 -7.91 -25.14
CA PRO A 138 6.57 -6.83 -24.84
C PRO A 138 5.83 -5.55 -24.46
N LEU A 139 6.21 -4.96 -23.33
CA LEU A 139 5.80 -3.61 -22.92
C LEU A 139 6.73 -2.59 -23.60
N GLN A 140 6.19 -1.76 -24.49
CA GLN A 140 6.96 -0.71 -25.16
C GLN A 140 7.27 0.44 -24.19
N LEU A 141 8.50 0.94 -24.24
CA LEU A 141 8.95 2.05 -23.43
C LEU A 141 9.16 3.30 -24.26
N SER A 142 8.81 4.44 -23.70
CA SER A 142 9.09 5.75 -24.24
C SER A 142 10.38 6.31 -23.65
N THR A 143 11.11 7.09 -24.44
CA THR A 143 12.30 7.80 -23.97
C THR A 143 11.90 8.89 -22.98
N VAL A 144 12.54 8.89 -21.82
CA VAL A 144 12.32 9.85 -20.74
C VAL A 144 13.62 10.59 -20.47
N GLU A 145 13.54 11.91 -20.44
CA GLU A 145 14.66 12.82 -20.20
C GLU A 145 14.35 13.77 -19.05
N LEU A 146 15.39 14.14 -18.32
CA LEU A 146 15.31 15.26 -17.35
C LEU A 146 15.87 16.51 -17.99
N LYS A 147 15.11 17.60 -17.94
CA LYS A 147 15.54 18.93 -18.43
C LYS A 147 15.35 19.97 -17.34
N ILE A 148 16.22 20.95 -17.31
CA ILE A 148 16.06 22.12 -16.42
C ILE A 148 15.18 23.15 -17.12
N GLU A 149 14.02 23.42 -16.54
CA GLU A 149 13.13 24.48 -16.99
C GLU A 149 12.80 25.39 -15.82
N ASN A 150 12.99 26.71 -16.00
CA ASN A 150 12.79 27.70 -14.94
C ASN A 150 13.56 27.39 -13.63
N GLY A 151 14.76 26.80 -13.75
CA GLY A 151 15.61 26.44 -12.61
C GLY A 151 15.17 25.20 -11.84
N LYS A 152 14.22 24.42 -12.38
CA LYS A 152 13.75 23.16 -11.81
C LYS A 152 13.95 22.01 -12.78
N GLU A 153 14.32 20.86 -12.24
CA GLU A 153 14.34 19.64 -13.04
C GLU A 153 12.91 19.16 -13.31
N GLU A 154 12.61 18.93 -14.56
CA GLU A 154 11.32 18.45 -15.02
C GLU A 154 11.48 17.27 -15.98
N LEU A 155 10.49 16.38 -15.96
CA LEU A 155 10.45 15.17 -16.75
C LEU A 155 9.79 15.43 -18.11
N PHE A 156 10.50 15.06 -19.17
CA PHE A 156 10.02 15.09 -20.54
C PHE A 156 9.97 13.68 -21.12
N VAL A 157 8.92 13.36 -21.83
CA VAL A 157 8.71 12.10 -22.50
C VAL A 157 8.61 12.35 -23.99
N GLU A 158 9.52 11.74 -24.77
CA GLU A 158 9.60 11.97 -26.22
C GLU A 158 9.70 13.47 -26.58
N GLY A 159 10.35 14.25 -25.71
CA GLY A 159 10.55 15.69 -25.90
C GLY A 159 9.40 16.59 -25.42
N GLU A 160 8.31 16.05 -24.96
CA GLU A 160 7.12 16.77 -24.50
C GLU A 160 6.82 16.50 -23.02
N LYS A 161 6.03 17.37 -22.39
CA LYS A 161 5.56 17.18 -21.01
C LYS A 161 4.22 16.45 -20.97
N PRO A 162 4.10 15.31 -20.25
CA PRO A 162 2.80 14.69 -20.04
C PRO A 162 1.91 15.57 -19.14
N CYS A 163 0.62 15.51 -19.33
CA CYS A 163 -0.31 16.27 -18.51
C CYS A 163 -0.42 15.72 -17.08
N LEU A 164 -0.21 14.41 -16.93
CA LEU A 164 -0.18 13.70 -15.64
C LEU A 164 0.88 12.59 -15.68
N ILE A 165 1.69 12.53 -14.65
CA ILE A 165 2.57 11.39 -14.39
C ILE A 165 1.88 10.51 -13.34
N LEU A 166 1.56 9.30 -13.73
CA LEU A 166 1.05 8.28 -12.81
C LEU A 166 2.23 7.50 -12.26
N LEU A 167 2.48 7.65 -10.96
CA LEU A 167 3.62 7.06 -10.28
C LEU A 167 3.30 5.65 -9.79
N ASN A 168 3.98 4.64 -10.35
CA ASN A 168 3.94 3.26 -9.87
C ASN A 168 5.35 2.81 -9.49
N ASN A 169 5.92 3.54 -8.51
CA ASN A 169 7.28 3.34 -8.03
C ASN A 169 7.31 3.62 -6.52
N ASP A 170 7.80 2.70 -5.74
CA ASP A 170 7.82 2.75 -4.27
C ASP A 170 8.71 3.87 -3.71
N LEU A 171 9.62 4.43 -4.52
CA LEU A 171 10.55 5.49 -4.12
C LEU A 171 11.31 5.16 -2.83
N THR A 172 11.85 3.96 -2.73
CA THR A 172 12.53 3.48 -1.53
C THR A 172 13.79 4.27 -1.20
N GLU A 173 14.51 4.73 -2.23
CA GLU A 173 15.76 5.48 -2.11
C GLU A 173 15.55 7.01 -2.02
N GLY A 174 14.36 7.48 -2.25
CA GLY A 174 14.03 8.91 -2.22
C GLY A 174 13.25 9.39 -3.43
N VAL A 175 13.03 10.70 -3.49
CA VAL A 175 12.35 11.32 -4.62
C VAL A 175 13.30 11.42 -5.81
N VAL A 176 12.87 10.89 -6.95
CA VAL A 176 13.62 11.00 -8.20
C VAL A 176 13.51 12.44 -8.75
N PRO A 177 14.59 13.01 -9.28
CA PRO A 177 14.57 14.30 -9.96
C PRO A 177 13.46 14.36 -11.03
N GLY A 178 12.83 15.51 -11.19
CA GLY A 178 11.72 15.71 -12.15
C GLY A 178 10.34 15.26 -11.68
N LEU A 179 10.23 14.48 -10.58
CA LEU A 179 8.94 14.05 -10.02
C LEU A 179 8.38 15.01 -8.96
N SER A 180 9.05 16.12 -8.65
CA SER A 180 8.58 17.11 -7.65
C SER A 180 7.50 18.06 -8.18
N ALA A 181 7.13 17.94 -9.45
CA ALA A 181 6.13 18.81 -10.09
C ALA A 181 4.69 18.48 -9.65
N ASN A 182 3.79 19.46 -9.80
CA ASN A 182 2.37 19.35 -9.40
C ASN A 182 1.51 18.41 -10.27
N ASN A 183 2.12 17.72 -11.22
CA ASN A 183 1.43 16.82 -12.15
C ASN A 183 1.71 15.33 -11.89
N VAL A 184 2.16 14.98 -10.68
CA VAL A 184 2.46 13.59 -10.28
C VAL A 184 1.40 13.06 -9.32
N SER A 185 0.87 11.87 -9.58
CA SER A 185 -0.11 11.19 -8.73
C SER A 185 0.17 9.67 -8.66
N PRO A 186 0.16 9.04 -7.49
CA PRO A 186 0.17 9.66 -6.16
C PRO A 186 1.37 10.60 -5.95
N PRO A 187 1.32 11.56 -5.03
CA PRO A 187 2.44 12.47 -4.83
C PRO A 187 3.68 11.71 -4.30
N PRO A 188 4.90 12.09 -4.75
CA PRO A 188 6.15 11.43 -4.33
C PRO A 188 6.40 11.43 -2.83
N SER A 189 5.79 12.37 -2.09
CA SER A 189 5.83 12.41 -0.63
C SER A 189 5.20 11.19 0.06
N MET A 190 4.41 10.39 -0.67
CA MET A 190 3.84 9.13 -0.19
C MET A 190 4.78 7.93 -0.37
N GLY A 191 6.00 8.14 -0.91
CA GLY A 191 7.00 7.10 -1.12
C GLY A 191 7.52 6.45 0.16
N TRP A 192 8.02 5.22 0.03
CA TRP A 192 8.52 4.42 1.14
C TRP A 192 9.71 5.07 1.88
N HIS A 193 10.50 5.92 1.24
CA HIS A 193 11.56 6.68 1.88
C HIS A 193 11.08 7.54 3.07
N ARG A 194 9.81 7.94 3.09
CA ARG A 194 9.20 8.75 4.17
C ARG A 194 8.27 7.96 5.07
N ARG A 195 7.71 6.88 4.57
CA ARG A 195 6.67 6.12 5.26
C ARG A 195 7.19 5.45 6.53
N ARG A 196 6.35 5.44 7.56
CA ARG A 196 6.52 4.66 8.80
C ARG A 196 5.32 3.76 9.00
N LYS A 197 5.57 2.49 9.28
CA LYS A 197 4.49 1.55 9.60
C LYS A 197 3.75 1.96 10.87
N SER A 198 4.49 2.44 11.87
CA SER A 198 3.91 2.95 13.13
C SER A 198 2.97 4.12 12.91
N GLU A 199 3.30 5.09 12.05
CA GLU A 199 2.43 6.21 11.70
C GLU A 199 1.17 5.75 10.97
N HIS A 200 1.34 4.80 10.03
CA HIS A 200 0.21 4.18 9.33
C HIS A 200 -0.75 3.49 10.32
N TYR A 201 -0.23 2.67 11.24
CA TYR A 201 -1.06 1.97 12.23
C TYR A 201 -1.75 2.95 13.19
N ALA A 202 -1.06 4.02 13.62
CA ALA A 202 -1.66 5.05 14.47
C ALA A 202 -2.81 5.77 13.77
N CYS A 203 -2.65 6.09 12.49
CA CYS A 203 -3.69 6.71 11.67
C CYS A 203 -4.86 5.75 11.45
N LEU A 204 -4.58 4.49 11.07
CA LEU A 204 -5.57 3.45 10.84
C LEU A 204 -6.40 3.18 12.10
N GLN A 205 -5.76 3.14 13.29
CA GLN A 205 -6.44 2.91 14.58
C GLN A 205 -7.57 3.91 14.80
N GLN A 206 -7.37 5.18 14.51
CA GLN A 206 -8.41 6.21 14.67
C GLN A 206 -9.66 5.91 13.83
N TYR A 207 -9.46 5.54 12.56
CA TYR A 207 -10.58 5.20 11.67
C TYR A 207 -11.26 3.88 12.05
N VAL A 208 -10.48 2.92 12.52
CA VAL A 208 -11.01 1.64 13.01
C VAL A 208 -11.84 1.85 14.27
N ASP A 209 -11.39 2.68 15.21
CA ASP A 209 -12.13 2.97 16.43
C ASP A 209 -13.45 3.70 16.13
N GLU A 210 -13.45 4.67 15.21
CA GLU A 210 -14.68 5.32 14.74
C GLU A 210 -15.63 4.32 14.07
N MET A 211 -15.12 3.44 13.22
CA MET A 211 -15.92 2.41 12.56
C MET A 211 -16.48 1.42 13.57
N ALA A 212 -15.69 0.96 14.53
CA ALA A 212 -16.10 0.04 15.57
C ALA A 212 -17.23 0.63 16.45
N GLN A 213 -17.12 1.92 16.80
CA GLN A 213 -18.20 2.66 17.47
C GLN A 213 -19.49 2.68 16.65
N LEU A 214 -19.39 2.97 15.33
CA LEU A 214 -20.53 2.99 14.44
C LEU A 214 -21.20 1.61 14.34
N LEU A 215 -20.36 0.55 14.32
CA LEU A 215 -20.80 -0.85 14.26
C LEU A 215 -21.26 -1.39 15.61
N GLU A 216 -20.94 -0.72 16.73
CA GLU A 216 -21.19 -1.17 18.11
C GLU A 216 -20.49 -2.51 18.43
N ILE A 217 -19.26 -2.65 17.95
CA ILE A 217 -18.38 -3.81 18.20
C ILE A 217 -17.06 -3.38 18.84
N ASP A 218 -16.34 -4.34 19.41
CA ASP A 218 -14.97 -4.10 19.87
C ASP A 218 -14.01 -3.89 18.69
N SER A 219 -13.29 -2.76 18.66
CA SER A 219 -12.32 -2.44 17.60
C SER A 219 -11.21 -3.48 17.46
N TRP A 220 -10.98 -4.29 18.51
CA TRP A 220 -10.08 -5.42 18.47
C TRP A 220 -10.37 -6.38 17.30
N HIS A 221 -11.62 -6.54 16.89
CA HIS A 221 -12.03 -7.41 15.79
C HIS A 221 -11.63 -6.88 14.40
N LEU A 222 -11.32 -5.59 14.30
CA LEU A 222 -11.03 -4.91 13.04
C LEU A 222 -9.58 -4.42 12.91
N MET A 223 -8.79 -4.49 14.00
CA MET A 223 -7.44 -3.95 14.03
C MET A 223 -6.43 -4.99 14.51
N ALA A 224 -5.28 -5.08 13.84
CA ALA A 224 -4.14 -5.83 14.37
C ALA A 224 -3.69 -5.22 15.70
N ASN A 225 -3.35 -6.04 16.69
CA ASN A 225 -2.66 -5.54 17.87
C ASN A 225 -1.25 -5.11 17.46
N TRP A 226 -0.79 -3.98 17.96
CA TRP A 226 0.51 -3.45 17.62
C TRP A 226 1.12 -2.62 18.75
N PHE A 227 2.44 -2.54 18.77
CA PHE A 227 3.19 -1.59 19.59
C PHE A 227 4.49 -1.20 18.89
N VAL A 228 5.17 -0.17 19.38
CA VAL A 228 6.43 0.31 18.84
C VAL A 228 7.52 0.18 19.90
N SER A 229 8.51 -0.66 19.63
CA SER A 229 9.74 -0.69 20.41
C SER A 229 10.74 0.30 19.83
N LYS A 230 11.05 1.36 20.58
CA LYS A 230 11.87 2.48 20.08
C LYS A 230 13.36 2.25 20.34
N ASN A 231 14.20 2.74 19.43
CA ASN A 231 15.67 2.79 19.57
C ASN A 231 16.31 1.40 19.75
N LYS A 232 15.78 0.38 19.10
CA LYS A 232 16.32 -0.97 19.11
C LYS A 232 17.15 -1.25 17.85
N CYS A 233 18.30 -1.88 18.06
CA CYS A 233 19.15 -2.43 17.02
C CYS A 233 19.29 -3.92 17.26
N LEU A 234 18.77 -4.75 16.35
CA LEU A 234 18.75 -6.21 16.51
C LEU A 234 20.15 -6.85 16.43
N GLU A 235 21.14 -6.13 15.93
CA GLU A 235 22.55 -6.57 15.98
C GLU A 235 23.11 -6.54 17.42
N LYS A 236 22.55 -5.70 18.30
CA LYS A 236 22.99 -5.56 19.69
C LYS A 236 22.22 -6.50 20.61
N GLU A 237 22.93 -7.34 21.35
CA GLU A 237 22.37 -8.31 22.28
C GLU A 237 21.42 -7.68 23.32
N ASN A 238 21.84 -6.58 23.96
CA ASN A 238 21.00 -5.89 24.93
C ASN A 238 19.66 -5.41 24.33
N CYS A 239 19.66 -4.94 23.07
CA CYS A 239 18.42 -4.54 22.39
C CYS A 239 17.52 -5.77 22.13
N ARG A 240 18.11 -6.92 21.79
CA ARG A 240 17.34 -8.18 21.61
C ARG A 240 16.73 -8.63 22.94
N ILE A 241 17.46 -8.57 24.04
CA ILE A 241 16.95 -8.95 25.37
C ILE A 241 15.76 -8.06 25.78
N GLU A 242 15.89 -6.76 25.64
CA GLU A 242 14.81 -5.83 25.95
C GLU A 242 13.58 -6.05 25.05
N LEU A 243 13.81 -6.21 23.75
CA LEU A 243 12.72 -6.47 22.80
C LEU A 243 12.03 -7.81 23.07
N ALA A 244 12.79 -8.84 23.45
CA ALA A 244 12.25 -10.15 23.83
C ALA A 244 11.28 -10.05 25.00
N ALA A 245 11.63 -9.28 26.04
CA ALA A 245 10.75 -9.05 27.18
C ALA A 245 9.47 -8.26 26.79
N GLU A 246 9.60 -7.21 25.97
CA GLU A 246 8.44 -6.46 25.45
C GLU A 246 7.51 -7.35 24.61
N VAL A 247 8.07 -8.24 23.80
CA VAL A 247 7.31 -9.20 22.98
C VAL A 247 6.59 -10.23 23.84
N ASP A 248 7.23 -10.76 24.88
CA ASP A 248 6.59 -11.72 25.78
C ASP A 248 5.41 -11.10 26.54
N GLU A 249 5.55 -9.84 27.00
CA GLU A 249 4.44 -9.09 27.61
C GLU A 249 3.31 -8.86 26.62
N PHE A 250 3.64 -8.52 25.38
CA PHE A 250 2.65 -8.30 24.33
C PHE A 250 1.90 -9.59 23.95
N ILE A 251 2.61 -10.70 23.83
CA ILE A 251 2.02 -12.03 23.59
C ILE A 251 1.06 -12.39 24.74
N LYS A 252 1.46 -12.12 25.98
CA LYS A 252 0.60 -12.35 27.15
C LYS A 252 -0.73 -11.59 27.03
N LYS A 253 -0.70 -10.30 26.71
CA LYS A 253 -1.90 -9.48 26.51
C LYS A 253 -2.81 -10.06 25.42
N ILE A 254 -2.24 -10.59 24.32
CA ILE A 254 -3.02 -11.21 23.25
C ILE A 254 -3.63 -12.53 23.74
N ARG A 255 -2.88 -13.33 24.50
CA ARG A 255 -3.36 -14.59 25.06
C ARG A 255 -4.52 -14.37 26.04
N ASP A 256 -4.40 -13.40 26.95
CA ASP A 256 -5.48 -13.02 27.88
C ASP A 256 -6.76 -12.63 27.12
N LYS A 257 -6.63 -11.93 26.00
CA LYS A 257 -7.75 -11.58 25.12
C LYS A 257 -8.34 -12.81 24.42
N TYR A 258 -7.50 -13.71 23.93
CA TYR A 258 -7.94 -14.97 23.31
C TYR A 258 -8.73 -15.83 24.30
N GLU A 259 -8.23 -15.99 25.53
CA GLU A 259 -8.91 -16.70 26.61
C GLU A 259 -10.29 -16.08 26.89
N SER A 260 -10.37 -14.75 26.99
CA SER A 260 -11.65 -14.05 27.24
C SER A 260 -12.70 -14.25 26.13
N LEU A 261 -12.27 -14.63 24.92
CA LEU A 261 -13.11 -14.87 23.74
C LEU A 261 -13.26 -16.37 23.42
N GLY A 262 -12.68 -17.26 24.21
CA GLY A 262 -12.71 -18.70 23.97
C GLY A 262 -11.95 -19.12 22.70
N ILE A 263 -10.91 -18.39 22.33
CA ILE A 263 -10.08 -18.66 21.15
C ILE A 263 -8.94 -19.59 21.57
N GLU A 264 -8.98 -20.83 21.13
CA GLU A 264 -7.97 -21.86 21.39
C GLU A 264 -6.86 -21.81 20.32
N ARG A 265 -6.09 -20.72 20.28
CA ARG A 265 -4.96 -20.55 19.35
C ARG A 265 -3.78 -19.88 20.05
N GLU A 266 -2.58 -20.24 19.62
CA GLU A 266 -1.35 -19.57 20.08
C GLU A 266 -1.16 -18.27 19.30
N PRO A 267 -0.92 -17.14 20.00
CA PRO A 267 -0.56 -15.89 19.36
C PRO A 267 0.76 -15.97 18.58
N VAL A 268 0.83 -15.30 17.44
CA VAL A 268 2.07 -15.11 16.68
C VAL A 268 2.26 -13.59 16.50
N VAL A 269 3.44 -13.11 16.87
CA VAL A 269 3.81 -11.70 16.72
C VAL A 269 4.79 -11.54 15.57
N PHE A 270 4.54 -10.57 14.70
CA PHE A 270 5.44 -10.20 13.62
C PHE A 270 6.26 -8.98 14.02
N VAL A 271 7.55 -9.16 14.24
CA VAL A 271 8.51 -8.09 14.44
C VAL A 271 8.92 -7.55 13.08
N LYS A 272 8.74 -6.25 12.86
CA LYS A 272 9.01 -5.59 11.57
C LYS A 272 9.84 -4.33 11.79
N ASN A 273 10.74 -4.03 10.85
CA ASN A 273 11.36 -2.73 10.82
C ASN A 273 10.32 -1.67 10.44
N ASP A 274 10.27 -0.57 11.17
CA ASP A 274 9.32 0.52 10.96
C ASP A 274 9.46 1.19 9.58
N ARG A 275 10.67 1.17 9.01
CA ARG A 275 11.02 1.67 7.67
C ARG A 275 11.22 0.56 6.63
N GLY A 276 11.09 -0.70 7.01
CA GLY A 276 11.40 -1.84 6.16
C GLY A 276 10.45 -1.98 4.97
N THR A 277 11.00 -2.36 3.83
CA THR A 277 10.32 -2.64 2.56
C THR A 277 10.54 -4.08 2.13
N TYR A 278 9.77 -4.57 1.17
CA TYR A 278 9.95 -5.89 0.52
C TYR A 278 9.96 -7.10 1.47
N GLY A 279 9.36 -6.98 2.67
CA GLY A 279 9.35 -8.07 3.63
C GLY A 279 10.69 -8.37 4.30
N LEU A 280 11.74 -7.59 4.03
CA LEU A 280 13.05 -7.78 4.62
C LEU A 280 13.03 -7.47 6.13
N GLY A 281 13.65 -8.36 6.91
CA GLY A 281 13.73 -8.22 8.37
C GLY A 281 12.39 -8.41 9.08
N ILE A 282 11.43 -9.14 8.49
CA ILE A 282 10.20 -9.57 9.18
C ILE A 282 10.46 -10.91 9.87
N MET A 283 10.18 -10.97 11.17
CA MET A 283 10.29 -12.18 11.96
C MET A 283 8.95 -12.52 12.60
N ALA A 284 8.52 -13.77 12.46
CA ALA A 284 7.34 -14.29 13.15
C ALA A 284 7.81 -15.06 14.38
N VAL A 285 7.37 -14.62 15.57
CA VAL A 285 7.78 -15.21 16.86
C VAL A 285 6.56 -15.54 17.71
N LYS A 286 6.68 -16.66 18.46
CA LYS A 286 5.70 -17.11 19.45
C LYS A 286 6.16 -16.83 20.88
N ARG A 287 7.43 -16.51 21.06
CA ARG A 287 8.09 -16.23 22.35
C ARG A 287 9.25 -15.27 22.11
N GLY A 288 9.46 -14.36 23.04
CA GLY A 288 10.54 -13.38 22.96
C GLY A 288 11.93 -14.01 22.84
N LYS A 289 12.16 -15.17 23.49
CA LYS A 289 13.45 -15.87 23.40
C LYS A 289 13.90 -16.20 21.97
N GLU A 290 12.96 -16.35 21.02
CA GLU A 290 13.29 -16.61 19.61
C GLU A 290 14.08 -15.46 18.97
N LEU A 291 13.95 -14.26 19.52
CA LEU A 291 14.76 -13.09 19.11
C LEU A 291 16.21 -13.14 19.59
N LEU A 292 16.50 -13.94 20.63
CA LEU A 292 17.85 -14.11 21.15
C LEU A 292 18.63 -15.18 20.35
N GLU A 293 17.92 -16.07 19.67
CA GLU A 293 18.47 -17.17 18.88
C GLU A 293 18.86 -16.75 17.45
N LEU A 294 18.66 -15.47 17.11
CA LEU A 294 19.06 -14.93 15.81
C LEU A 294 20.59 -14.99 15.68
N SER A 295 21.07 -15.83 14.80
CA SER A 295 22.48 -15.83 14.39
C SER A 295 22.76 -14.57 13.56
N ASN A 296 23.90 -13.93 13.84
CA ASN A 296 24.42 -12.80 13.05
C ASN A 296 24.64 -13.17 11.59
#